data_804de332b16ae755057be1a634f50708
#
_entry.id   804de332b16ae755057be1a634f50708
#
_cell.length_a   1.000
_cell.length_b   1.000
_cell.length_c   1.000
_cell.angle_alpha   90.00
_cell.angle_beta   90.00
_cell.angle_gamma   90.00
#
_symmetry.space_group_name_H-M   'P 1'
#
loop_
_entity.id
_entity.type
_entity.pdbx_description
1 polymer ?
#
loop_
_entity_poly.entity_id
_entity_poly.type
_entity_poly.pdbx_seq_one_letter_code
_entity_poly.pdbx_strand_id
1 'polypeptide(L)'
;RDWSSDVCSSDLELGATVCAPNGPPRCGECPVADFCLGRVRGTAETLPVKAPKKARRIEDKTVFLLLRGDRIALRRRPDDGLLAGLWEFPSVAGALDEKEAPAAVAALGFLPKAWKKKLFAKHIFTHVEWHMTGYTLEVAGDGPADFVWADAGVLSDRAVPSAFGRYYTEAAARLKEE
;
A
#
# COMPACT_ATOMS: atom_id res chain seq x y z
N ARG A 1 11.32 -37.36 -2.31
CA ARG A 1 11.87 -36.64 -3.49
C ARG A 1 11.51 -35.18 -3.29
N ASP A 2 12.52 -34.38 -3.10
CA ASP A 2 12.37 -32.95 -2.92
C ASP A 2 12.01 -32.34 -4.28
N TRP A 3 10.79 -31.88 -4.45
CA TRP A 3 10.27 -31.26 -5.67
C TRP A 3 10.72 -29.82 -5.87
N SER A 4 11.51 -29.27 -4.93
CA SER A 4 11.91 -27.87 -4.94
C SER A 4 13.04 -27.53 -5.92
N SER A 5 13.76 -28.55 -6.45
CA SER A 5 14.92 -28.34 -7.29
C SER A 5 14.69 -28.50 -8.82
N ASP A 6 13.49 -28.97 -9.24
CA ASP A 6 13.24 -29.31 -10.64
C ASP A 6 12.22 -28.40 -11.35
N VAL A 7 11.85 -27.26 -10.76
CA VAL A 7 11.03 -26.26 -11.47
C VAL A 7 11.92 -25.55 -12.48
N CYS A 8 11.89 -26.02 -13.71
CA CYS A 8 12.60 -25.37 -14.80
C CYS A 8 11.97 -24.00 -15.10
N SER A 9 12.78 -22.96 -15.22
CA SER A 9 12.33 -21.61 -15.60
C SER A 9 11.50 -21.59 -16.90
N SER A 10 11.70 -22.57 -17.79
CA SER A 10 10.92 -22.76 -19.01
C SER A 10 9.43 -23.04 -18.76
N ASP A 11 9.05 -23.69 -17.66
CA ASP A 11 7.65 -23.98 -17.35
C ASP A 11 6.91 -22.71 -16.96
N LEU A 12 7.58 -21.83 -16.21
CA LEU A 12 7.06 -20.50 -15.86
C LEU A 12 6.92 -19.60 -17.08
N GLU A 13 7.86 -19.65 -17.99
CA GLU A 13 7.84 -18.88 -19.24
C GLU A 13 6.73 -19.36 -20.17
N LEU A 14 6.51 -20.67 -20.31
CA LEU A 14 5.40 -21.22 -21.07
C LEU A 14 4.03 -20.78 -20.54
N GLY A 15 3.88 -20.76 -19.21
CA GLY A 15 2.68 -20.27 -18.52
C GLY A 15 2.45 -18.77 -18.66
N ALA A 16 3.50 -18.00 -18.90
CA ALA A 16 3.40 -16.55 -19.10
C ALA A 16 3.15 -16.17 -20.57
N THR A 17 3.70 -16.93 -21.53
CA THR A 17 3.75 -16.53 -22.93
C THR A 17 2.79 -17.27 -23.85
N VAL A 18 2.58 -18.57 -23.64
CA VAL A 18 1.79 -19.44 -24.52
C VAL A 18 0.51 -19.91 -23.86
N CYS A 19 0.61 -20.47 -22.67
CA CYS A 19 -0.51 -21.01 -21.90
C CYS A 19 -0.95 -20.02 -20.80
N ALA A 20 -1.21 -18.78 -21.20
CA ALA A 20 -1.50 -17.70 -20.26
C ALA A 20 -2.80 -17.93 -19.46
N PRO A 21 -2.82 -17.70 -18.13
CA PRO A 21 -3.96 -18.02 -17.26
C PRO A 21 -5.14 -17.08 -17.42
N ASN A 22 -5.02 -15.98 -18.18
CA ASN A 22 -6.03 -14.94 -18.31
C ASN A 22 -6.57 -14.76 -19.74
N GLY A 23 -6.39 -15.77 -20.61
CA GLY A 23 -6.88 -15.73 -21.99
C GLY A 23 -6.89 -17.12 -22.60
N PRO A 24 -7.36 -17.27 -23.85
CA PRO A 24 -7.32 -18.55 -24.56
C PRO A 24 -5.85 -18.98 -24.74
N PRO A 25 -5.50 -20.22 -24.43
CA PRO A 25 -4.14 -20.71 -24.60
C PRO A 25 -3.80 -20.85 -26.09
N ARG A 26 -2.58 -20.46 -26.46
CA ARG A 26 -2.09 -20.57 -27.85
C ARG A 26 -1.54 -21.97 -28.11
N CYS A 27 -2.43 -22.99 -28.09
CA CYS A 27 -2.06 -24.39 -28.21
C CYS A 27 -1.36 -24.75 -29.54
N GLY A 28 -1.63 -23.99 -30.61
CA GLY A 28 -0.97 -24.19 -31.91
C GLY A 28 0.52 -23.80 -31.93
N GLU A 29 0.94 -22.91 -31.03
CA GLU A 29 2.32 -22.43 -30.87
C GLU A 29 3.04 -23.13 -29.69
N CYS A 30 2.36 -24.04 -28.99
CA CYS A 30 2.90 -24.64 -27.78
C CYS A 30 3.90 -25.77 -28.09
N PRO A 31 5.15 -25.67 -27.62
CA PRO A 31 6.17 -26.69 -27.91
C PRO A 31 5.90 -28.05 -27.26
N VAL A 32 4.97 -28.11 -26.27
CA VAL A 32 4.56 -29.36 -25.60
C VAL A 32 3.14 -29.77 -25.97
N ALA A 33 2.58 -29.23 -27.05
CA ALA A 33 1.21 -29.47 -27.48
C ALA A 33 0.84 -30.95 -27.63
N ASP A 34 1.79 -31.73 -28.17
CA ASP A 34 1.58 -33.17 -28.46
C ASP A 34 1.52 -34.03 -27.19
N PHE A 35 2.06 -33.56 -26.11
CA PHE A 35 2.06 -34.23 -24.79
C PHE A 35 1.04 -33.64 -23.82
N CYS A 36 0.30 -32.61 -24.24
CA CYS A 36 -0.58 -31.86 -23.36
C CYS A 36 -1.93 -32.54 -23.16
N LEU A 37 -2.17 -33.08 -21.96
CA LEU A 37 -3.44 -33.70 -21.61
C LEU A 37 -4.63 -32.72 -21.65
N GLY A 38 -4.40 -31.43 -21.32
CA GLY A 38 -5.42 -30.38 -21.40
C GLY A 38 -5.92 -30.19 -22.84
N ARG A 39 -4.99 -30.21 -23.83
CA ARG A 39 -5.34 -30.13 -25.25
C ARG A 39 -6.07 -31.38 -25.71
N VAL A 40 -5.55 -32.57 -25.39
CA VAL A 40 -6.16 -33.87 -25.77
C VAL A 40 -7.60 -34.00 -25.23
N ARG A 41 -7.84 -33.51 -24.01
CA ARG A 41 -9.14 -33.57 -23.38
C ARG A 41 -10.07 -32.38 -23.70
N GLY A 42 -9.60 -31.42 -24.46
CA GLY A 42 -10.35 -30.20 -24.78
C GLY A 42 -10.59 -29.27 -23.58
N THR A 43 -9.78 -29.42 -22.50
CA THR A 43 -9.95 -28.66 -21.24
C THR A 43 -8.91 -27.54 -21.07
N ALA A 44 -8.06 -27.30 -22.07
CA ALA A 44 -6.98 -26.33 -21.96
C ALA A 44 -7.47 -24.90 -21.63
N GLU A 45 -8.63 -24.50 -22.15
CA GLU A 45 -9.22 -23.17 -21.90
C GLU A 45 -9.79 -23.02 -20.47
N THR A 46 -10.09 -24.13 -19.82
CA THR A 46 -10.64 -24.11 -18.43
C THR A 46 -9.54 -24.19 -17.37
N LEU A 47 -8.29 -24.31 -17.80
CA LEU A 47 -7.12 -24.39 -16.92
C LEU A 47 -6.35 -23.06 -16.88
N PRO A 48 -5.72 -22.71 -15.73
CA PRO A 48 -5.82 -23.39 -14.44
C PRO A 48 -7.19 -23.17 -13.77
N VAL A 49 -7.68 -24.19 -13.03
CA VAL A 49 -8.88 -24.01 -12.20
C VAL A 49 -8.58 -23.03 -11.10
N LYS A 50 -9.11 -21.81 -11.21
CA LYS A 50 -8.86 -20.74 -10.24
C LYS A 50 -9.78 -20.92 -9.04
N ALA A 51 -9.19 -21.00 -7.85
CA ALA A 51 -9.97 -20.88 -6.63
C ALA A 51 -10.70 -19.52 -6.57
N PRO A 52 -11.92 -19.47 -6.03
CA PRO A 52 -12.62 -18.20 -5.87
C PRO A 52 -11.75 -17.23 -5.04
N LYS A 53 -11.62 -15.99 -5.53
CA LYS A 53 -10.86 -14.97 -4.82
C LYS A 53 -11.51 -14.69 -3.48
N LYS A 54 -10.79 -14.89 -2.38
CA LYS A 54 -11.24 -14.46 -1.05
C LYS A 54 -11.47 -12.94 -1.07
N ALA A 55 -12.58 -12.50 -0.45
CA ALA A 55 -12.84 -11.09 -0.27
C ALA A 55 -11.67 -10.45 0.53
N ARG A 56 -11.24 -9.25 0.11
CA ARG A 56 -10.24 -8.49 0.86
C ARG A 56 -10.84 -7.99 2.15
N ARG A 57 -10.04 -7.98 3.21
CA ARG A 57 -10.39 -7.30 4.45
C ARG A 57 -10.29 -5.80 4.23
N ILE A 58 -11.37 -5.08 4.51
CA ILE A 58 -11.38 -3.61 4.47
C ILE A 58 -10.90 -3.10 5.83
N GLU A 59 -9.97 -2.17 5.82
CA GLU A 59 -9.48 -1.48 7.01
C GLU A 59 -9.61 0.02 6.79
N ASP A 60 -10.37 0.65 7.66
CA ASP A 60 -10.45 2.10 7.73
C ASP A 60 -9.28 2.66 8.54
N LYS A 61 -8.68 3.74 8.06
CA LYS A 61 -7.58 4.44 8.72
C LYS A 61 -7.77 5.94 8.63
N THR A 62 -7.38 6.63 9.70
CA THR A 62 -7.25 8.08 9.68
C THR A 62 -5.78 8.46 9.66
N VAL A 63 -5.37 9.24 8.67
CA VAL A 63 -3.99 9.68 8.44
C VAL A 63 -3.87 11.17 8.74
N PHE A 64 -2.85 11.57 9.48
CA PHE A 64 -2.63 12.96 9.86
C PHE A 64 -1.38 13.53 9.17
N LEU A 65 -1.56 14.61 8.44
CA LEU A 65 -0.49 15.47 7.97
C LEU A 65 -0.29 16.57 9.01
N LEU A 66 0.58 16.31 9.99
CA LEU A 66 0.86 17.24 11.09
C LEU A 66 1.98 18.18 10.69
N LEU A 67 1.66 19.46 10.59
CA LEU A 67 2.58 20.53 10.17
C LEU A 67 3.06 21.34 11.38
N ARG A 68 4.34 21.70 11.35
CA ARG A 68 4.99 22.64 12.26
C ARG A 68 5.94 23.53 11.48
N GLY A 69 5.47 24.71 11.07
CA GLY A 69 6.18 25.55 10.10
C GLY A 69 6.41 24.78 8.81
N ASP A 70 7.64 24.80 8.33
CA ASP A 70 8.15 24.13 7.12
C ASP A 70 8.41 22.62 7.28
N ARG A 71 7.89 21.98 8.33
CA ARG A 71 8.13 20.57 8.63
C ARG A 71 6.86 19.77 8.85
N ILE A 72 6.94 18.48 8.52
CA ILE A 72 5.86 17.52 8.70
C ILE A 72 6.32 16.34 9.56
N ALA A 73 5.43 15.84 10.42
CA ALA A 73 5.73 14.69 11.26
C ALA A 73 5.68 13.38 10.46
N LEU A 74 6.73 12.58 10.59
CA LEU A 74 6.84 11.21 10.09
C LEU A 74 7.27 10.28 11.22
N ARG A 75 6.92 9.01 11.13
CA ARG A 75 7.53 7.97 11.97
C ARG A 75 7.91 6.75 11.15
N ARG A 76 8.86 5.98 11.65
CA ARG A 76 9.18 4.67 11.07
C ARG A 76 8.21 3.62 11.59
N ARG A 77 7.69 2.81 10.70
CA ARG A 77 6.86 1.66 11.06
C ARG A 77 7.68 0.60 11.78
N PRO A 78 7.05 -0.22 12.64
CA PRO A 78 7.70 -1.39 13.20
C PRO A 78 8.34 -2.28 12.14
N ASP A 79 9.33 -3.09 12.53
CA ASP A 79 10.04 -3.99 11.61
C ASP A 79 9.23 -5.26 11.30
N ASP A 80 7.97 -5.34 11.72
CA ASP A 80 7.03 -6.43 11.44
C ASP A 80 5.72 -5.90 10.82
N GLY A 81 4.97 -6.81 10.20
CA GLY A 81 3.68 -6.51 9.59
C GLY A 81 3.75 -5.85 8.21
N LEU A 82 2.61 -5.32 7.78
CA LEU A 82 2.46 -4.71 6.45
C LEU A 82 3.27 -3.41 6.33
N LEU A 83 4.12 -3.30 5.29
CA LEU A 83 4.99 -2.15 5.04
C LEU A 83 6.02 -1.92 6.18
N ALA A 84 6.54 -3.00 6.78
CA ALA A 84 7.51 -2.97 7.87
C ALA A 84 8.74 -2.12 7.55
N GLY A 85 9.23 -1.37 8.54
CA GLY A 85 10.44 -0.55 8.45
C GLY A 85 10.36 0.69 7.55
N LEU A 86 9.28 0.89 6.79
CA LEU A 86 9.07 2.06 5.95
C LEU A 86 8.56 3.26 6.77
N TRP A 87 8.61 4.44 6.17
CA TRP A 87 8.14 5.66 6.80
C TRP A 87 6.66 5.91 6.55
N GLU A 88 5.94 6.41 7.55
CA GLU A 88 4.54 6.75 7.43
C GLU A 88 4.20 8.09 8.07
N PHE A 89 3.09 8.68 7.64
CA PHE A 89 2.46 9.78 8.38
C PHE A 89 1.78 9.23 9.63
N PRO A 90 1.70 10.01 10.73
CA PRO A 90 0.92 9.64 11.91
C PRO A 90 -0.46 9.12 11.51
N SER A 91 -0.88 7.99 12.03
CA SER A 91 -2.17 7.40 11.66
C SER A 91 -2.76 6.58 12.80
N VAL A 92 -4.08 6.47 12.81
CA VAL A 92 -4.85 5.63 13.73
C VAL A 92 -5.82 4.74 12.96
N ALA A 93 -6.24 3.65 13.56
CA ALA A 93 -7.28 2.79 13.01
C ALA A 93 -8.64 3.49 13.08
N GLY A 94 -9.52 3.19 12.12
CA GLY A 94 -10.87 3.75 12.02
C GLY A 94 -10.95 5.01 11.15
N ALA A 95 -12.17 5.30 10.70
CA ALA A 95 -12.50 6.50 9.93
C ALA A 95 -13.04 7.57 10.88
N LEU A 96 -12.14 8.35 11.49
CA LEU A 96 -12.53 9.43 12.39
C LEU A 96 -13.16 10.59 11.61
N ASP A 97 -14.08 11.28 12.26
CA ASP A 97 -14.64 12.53 11.75
C ASP A 97 -13.79 13.76 12.13
N GLU A 98 -14.21 14.95 11.69
CA GLU A 98 -13.50 16.21 11.95
C GLU A 98 -13.51 16.64 13.41
N LYS A 99 -14.47 16.16 14.19
CA LYS A 99 -14.58 16.46 15.62
C LYS A 99 -13.68 15.53 16.45
N GLU A 100 -13.53 14.31 16.00
CA GLU A 100 -12.72 13.27 16.66
C GLU A 100 -11.22 13.42 16.35
N ALA A 101 -10.88 13.90 15.15
CA ALA A 101 -9.51 14.00 14.69
C ALA A 101 -8.56 14.80 15.61
N PRO A 102 -8.94 15.98 16.19
CA PRO A 102 -8.08 16.70 17.13
C PRO A 102 -7.79 15.92 18.41
N ALA A 103 -8.79 15.22 18.94
CA ALA A 103 -8.61 14.39 20.13
C ALA A 103 -7.64 13.21 19.86
N ALA A 104 -7.74 12.59 18.68
CA ALA A 104 -6.81 11.53 18.26
C ALA A 104 -5.39 12.07 18.10
N VAL A 105 -5.20 13.26 17.54
CA VAL A 105 -3.90 13.92 17.43
C VAL A 105 -3.31 14.23 18.82
N ALA A 106 -4.14 14.68 19.76
CA ALA A 106 -3.74 14.89 21.14
C ALA A 106 -3.34 13.58 21.85
N ALA A 107 -4.07 12.49 21.59
CA ALA A 107 -3.74 11.15 22.10
C ALA A 107 -2.42 10.61 21.53
N LEU A 108 -2.02 11.02 20.31
CA LEU A 108 -0.71 10.75 19.75
C LEU A 108 0.42 11.60 20.36
N GLY A 109 0.11 12.50 21.31
CA GLY A 109 1.09 13.34 22.00
C GLY A 109 1.40 14.67 21.32
N PHE A 110 0.59 15.11 20.35
CA PHE A 110 0.73 16.41 19.71
C PHE A 110 -0.30 17.40 20.24
N LEU A 111 -0.02 18.68 20.10
CA LEU A 111 -0.93 19.78 20.47
C LEU A 111 -1.57 20.38 19.20
N PRO A 112 -2.80 19.99 18.83
CA PRO A 112 -3.46 20.50 17.64
C PRO A 112 -3.77 22.00 17.79
N LYS A 113 -3.51 22.81 16.74
CA LYS A 113 -3.75 24.25 16.69
C LYS A 113 -4.86 24.60 15.70
N ALA A 114 -4.64 24.34 14.44
CA ALA A 114 -5.50 24.78 13.35
C ALA A 114 -5.74 23.65 12.36
N TRP A 115 -6.94 23.61 11.89
CA TRP A 115 -7.43 22.71 10.87
C TRP A 115 -7.20 23.32 9.48
N LYS A 116 -6.75 22.52 8.50
CA LYS A 116 -6.49 23.03 7.16
C LYS A 116 -7.26 22.30 6.06
N LYS A 117 -7.22 20.97 6.01
CA LYS A 117 -7.76 20.23 4.85
C LYS A 117 -8.13 18.80 5.19
N LYS A 118 -9.14 18.27 4.50
CA LYS A 118 -9.55 16.87 4.49
C LYS A 118 -9.21 16.22 3.15
N LEU A 119 -8.72 15.00 3.19
CA LEU A 119 -8.29 14.20 2.04
C LEU A 119 -8.85 12.78 2.15
N PHE A 120 -9.09 12.14 1.01
CA PHE A 120 -9.47 10.73 0.98
C PHE A 120 -8.53 9.97 0.05
N ALA A 121 -8.13 8.79 0.45
CA ALA A 121 -7.36 7.88 -0.37
C ALA A 121 -7.80 6.44 -0.14
N LYS A 122 -7.56 5.61 -1.14
CA LYS A 122 -7.79 4.17 -1.09
C LYS A 122 -6.57 3.47 -1.62
N HIS A 123 -6.15 2.41 -0.96
CA HIS A 123 -5.06 1.58 -1.45
C HIS A 123 -5.41 0.10 -1.33
N ILE A 124 -5.10 -0.67 -2.36
CA ILE A 124 -5.47 -2.08 -2.47
C ILE A 124 -4.20 -2.92 -2.44
N PHE A 125 -4.06 -3.73 -1.39
CA PHE A 125 -3.06 -4.78 -1.29
C PHE A 125 -3.64 -6.14 -1.72
N THR A 126 -2.86 -7.18 -1.72
CA THR A 126 -3.31 -8.53 -2.10
C THR A 126 -4.46 -9.03 -1.23
N HIS A 127 -4.40 -8.84 0.09
CA HIS A 127 -5.36 -9.40 1.05
C HIS A 127 -6.11 -8.34 1.86
N VAL A 128 -5.71 -7.08 1.79
CA VAL A 128 -6.25 -5.96 2.55
C VAL A 128 -6.49 -4.78 1.63
N GLU A 129 -7.52 -4.00 1.93
CA GLU A 129 -7.85 -2.77 1.27
C GLU A 129 -7.95 -1.67 2.33
N TRP A 130 -7.13 -0.63 2.22
CA TRP A 130 -7.20 0.53 3.11
C TRP A 130 -8.10 1.60 2.54
N HIS A 131 -9.09 2.01 3.32
CA HIS A 131 -9.85 3.22 3.10
C HIS A 131 -9.33 4.28 4.07
N MET A 132 -8.78 5.35 3.55
CA MET A 132 -8.05 6.32 4.35
C MET A 132 -8.71 7.69 4.28
N THR A 133 -9.08 8.22 5.45
CA THR A 133 -9.43 9.64 5.63
C THR A 133 -8.22 10.37 6.14
N GLY A 134 -7.82 11.44 5.47
CA GLY A 134 -6.66 12.23 5.86
C GLY A 134 -7.02 13.62 6.33
N TYR A 135 -6.29 14.11 7.30
CA TYR A 135 -6.47 15.42 7.89
C TYR A 135 -5.15 16.17 7.96
N THR A 136 -5.13 17.39 7.44
CA THR A 136 -4.00 18.29 7.59
C THR A 136 -4.25 19.25 8.73
N LEU A 137 -3.38 19.24 9.75
CA LEU A 137 -3.46 20.10 10.92
C LEU A 137 -2.12 20.76 11.22
N GLU A 138 -2.17 21.99 11.70
CA GLU A 138 -1.02 22.59 12.40
C GLU A 138 -0.99 22.11 13.85
N VAL A 139 0.22 21.84 14.33
CA VAL A 139 0.45 21.42 15.72
C VAL A 139 1.54 22.25 16.38
N ALA A 140 1.55 22.25 17.72
CA ALA A 140 2.60 22.87 18.52
C ALA A 140 3.44 21.79 19.23
N GLY A 141 4.63 22.21 19.67
CA GLY A 141 5.57 21.35 20.39
C GLY A 141 6.32 20.38 19.49
N ASP A 142 7.18 19.59 20.10
CA ASP A 142 8.03 18.64 19.37
C ASP A 142 7.37 17.29 19.14
N GLY A 143 6.29 17.01 19.88
CA GLY A 143 5.62 15.71 19.86
C GLY A 143 6.47 14.59 20.50
N PRO A 144 6.04 13.34 20.40
CA PRO A 144 6.77 12.20 20.92
C PRO A 144 8.09 11.96 20.18
N ALA A 145 9.08 11.36 20.87
CA ALA A 145 10.44 11.15 20.36
C ALA A 145 10.55 10.13 19.22
N ASP A 146 9.52 9.31 19.01
CA ASP A 146 9.43 8.34 17.90
C ASP A 146 9.02 8.99 16.56
N PHE A 147 8.69 10.28 16.58
CA PHE A 147 8.41 11.05 15.38
C PHE A 147 9.61 11.91 14.95
N VAL A 148 9.77 12.03 13.65
CA VAL A 148 10.80 12.88 13.02
C VAL A 148 10.10 14.00 12.28
N TRP A 149 10.59 15.23 12.47
CA TRP A 149 10.15 16.40 11.72
C TRP A 149 10.92 16.50 10.41
N ALA A 150 10.25 16.20 9.30
CA ALA A 150 10.82 16.19 7.96
C ALA A 150 10.52 17.51 7.24
N ASP A 151 11.51 18.17 6.75
CA ASP A 151 11.41 19.19 5.69
C ASP A 151 11.28 18.54 4.31
N ALA A 152 11.23 19.32 3.25
CA ALA A 152 11.09 18.81 1.88
C ALA A 152 12.23 17.87 1.47
N GLY A 153 13.47 18.14 1.88
CA GLY A 153 14.63 17.31 1.61
C GLY A 153 14.56 15.98 2.33
N VAL A 154 14.33 16.02 3.64
CA VAL A 154 14.19 14.81 4.46
C VAL A 154 13.00 13.97 4.00
N LEU A 155 11.86 14.58 3.63
CA LEU A 155 10.71 13.87 3.11
C LEU A 155 11.05 13.12 1.80
N SER A 156 11.83 13.73 0.91
CA SER A 156 12.23 13.13 -0.36
C SER A 156 13.18 11.93 -0.19
N ASP A 157 14.00 11.94 0.84
CA ASP A 157 14.97 10.88 1.14
C ASP A 157 14.34 9.69 1.90
N ARG A 158 13.11 9.84 2.37
CA ARG A 158 12.43 8.78 3.12
C ARG A 158 11.62 7.87 2.22
N ALA A 159 11.76 6.56 2.42
CA ALA A 159 10.98 5.54 1.73
C ALA A 159 9.54 5.52 2.28
N VAL A 160 8.69 6.43 1.79
CA VAL A 160 7.25 6.46 2.10
C VAL A 160 6.52 5.58 1.09
N PRO A 161 5.73 4.57 1.53
CA PRO A 161 5.02 3.66 0.65
C PRO A 161 4.04 4.38 -0.30
N SER A 162 3.86 3.84 -1.50
CA SER A 162 2.89 4.32 -2.49
C SER A 162 1.45 4.32 -1.97
N ALA A 163 1.15 3.52 -0.96
CA ALA A 163 -0.13 3.55 -0.25
C ALA A 163 -0.47 4.94 0.30
N PHE A 164 0.54 5.73 0.69
CA PHE A 164 0.41 7.10 1.16
C PHE A 164 0.66 8.15 0.06
N GLY A 165 0.75 7.75 -1.21
CA GLY A 165 1.16 8.63 -2.32
C GLY A 165 0.36 9.94 -2.40
N ARG A 166 -0.96 9.89 -2.18
CA ARG A 166 -1.80 11.10 -2.17
C ARG A 166 -1.44 12.05 -1.03
N TYR A 167 -1.13 11.50 0.14
CA TYR A 167 -0.71 12.28 1.31
C TYR A 167 0.69 12.82 1.14
N TYR A 168 1.58 12.04 0.52
CA TYR A 168 2.93 12.47 0.16
C TYR A 168 2.90 13.67 -0.79
N THR A 169 2.07 13.63 -1.83
CA THR A 169 1.91 14.74 -2.78
C THR A 169 1.40 16.01 -2.09
N GLU A 170 0.40 15.89 -1.21
CA GLU A 170 -0.10 17.04 -0.44
C GLU A 170 0.97 17.59 0.53
N ALA A 171 1.69 16.71 1.22
CA ALA A 171 2.79 17.10 2.12
C ALA A 171 3.89 17.85 1.37
N ALA A 172 4.34 17.29 0.24
CA ALA A 172 5.39 17.90 -0.59
C ALA A 172 4.97 19.24 -1.19
N ALA A 173 3.70 19.43 -1.53
CA ALA A 173 3.18 20.72 -1.98
C ALA A 173 3.25 21.77 -0.85
N ARG A 174 2.84 21.39 0.36
CA ARG A 174 2.85 22.29 1.52
C ARG A 174 4.24 22.76 1.93
N LEU A 175 5.22 21.85 1.87
CA LEU A 175 6.62 22.16 2.22
C LEU A 175 7.35 23.00 1.16
N LYS A 176 6.73 23.24 -0.01
CA LYS A 176 7.28 24.08 -1.09
C LYS A 176 6.64 25.48 -1.15
N GLU A 177 5.49 25.68 -0.51
CA GLU A 177 4.70 26.91 -0.56
C GLU A 177 5.21 27.99 0.44
N GLU A 178 6.17 27.69 1.30
CA GLU A 178 6.87 28.62 2.20
C GLU A 178 8.33 28.87 1.74
#